data_b405625f8b10d615c1437d144dc3f26e
#
_entry.id   b405625f8b10d615c1437d144dc3f26e
#
_cell.length_a   1.000
_cell.length_b   1.000
_cell.length_c   1.000
_cell.angle_alpha   90.00
_cell.angle_beta   90.00
_cell.angle_gamma   90.00
#
_symmetry.space_group_name_H-M   'P 1'
#
loop_
_entity.id
_entity.type
_entity.pdbx_description
1 polymer ?
#
loop_
_entity_poly.entity_id
_entity_poly.type
_entity_poly.pdbx_seq_one_letter_code
_entity_poly.pdbx_strand_id
1 'polypeptide(L)'
;MNTNKIIIATITPALIALTTIIAPIIQSKTVTIIDTHQAGSFGDIIVNHLPWTDDGKISWWMHHRDEISEKYKIPHRDENGIYHVMIWSFGDGYKEEDDKDRLCFEDMTATQRCIEKNALLLISSSRNRGLVIESRGASYRIEADGSATRLRNL
;
A
#
# COMPACT_ATOMS: atom_id res chain seq x y z
N MET A 1 1.57 67.43 9.91
CA MET A 1 2.32 66.78 10.98
C MET A 1 1.81 65.36 11.03
N ASN A 2 2.69 64.39 10.73
CA ASN A 2 2.47 63.00 10.36
C ASN A 2 1.66 62.15 11.34
N THR A 3 0.64 61.47 10.84
CA THR A 3 0.00 60.38 11.50
C THR A 3 -0.25 59.24 10.49
N ASN A 4 0.82 58.64 9.96
CA ASN A 4 0.77 57.44 9.16
C ASN A 4 1.94 56.52 9.49
N LYS A 5 1.95 55.93 10.69
CA LYS A 5 2.81 54.78 11.04
C LYS A 5 2.13 54.09 12.20
N ILE A 6 1.49 52.99 11.98
CA ILE A 6 1.30 51.83 12.86
C ILE A 6 0.10 51.00 12.30
N ILE A 7 0.26 50.30 11.22
CA ILE A 7 -0.59 49.14 10.90
C ILE A 7 0.21 48.14 10.04
N ILE A 8 1.39 47.68 10.43
CA ILE A 8 2.10 46.64 9.71
C ILE A 8 2.77 45.63 10.68
N ALA A 9 2.30 45.45 11.88
CA ALA A 9 3.03 44.60 12.82
C ALA A 9 2.26 43.40 13.40
N THR A 10 1.05 43.10 12.96
CA THR A 10 0.25 42.04 13.65
C THR A 10 -0.20 40.83 12.79
N ILE A 11 0.15 40.78 11.50
CA ILE A 11 -0.31 39.70 10.63
C ILE A 11 0.72 38.54 10.50
N THR A 12 1.99 38.77 10.77
CA THR A 12 3.08 37.81 10.54
C THR A 12 3.15 36.62 11.52
N PRO A 13 2.85 36.70 12.82
CA PRO A 13 3.00 35.55 13.71
C PRO A 13 1.91 34.50 13.56
N ALA A 14 0.69 34.86 13.16
CA ALA A 14 -0.41 33.91 13.00
C ALA A 14 -0.26 33.01 11.76
N LEU A 15 0.32 33.54 10.67
CA LEU A 15 0.57 32.79 9.45
C LEU A 15 1.70 31.76 9.63
N ILE A 16 2.74 32.12 10.38
CA ILE A 16 3.89 31.25 10.68
C ILE A 16 3.46 30.12 11.63
N ALA A 17 2.61 30.39 12.61
CA ALA A 17 2.10 29.37 13.53
C ALA A 17 1.20 28.34 12.82
N LEU A 18 0.41 28.77 11.82
CA LEU A 18 -0.45 27.87 11.07
C LEU A 18 0.34 26.88 10.17
N THR A 19 1.44 27.34 9.57
CA THR A 19 2.30 26.50 8.73
C THR A 19 3.09 25.46 9.53
N THR A 20 3.45 25.74 10.78
CA THR A 20 4.18 24.80 11.64
C THR A 20 3.29 23.70 12.24
N ILE A 21 1.98 23.90 12.32
CA ILE A 21 1.03 22.89 12.83
C ILE A 21 0.61 21.91 11.71
N ILE A 22 0.58 22.34 10.45
CA ILE A 22 0.15 21.50 9.32
C ILE A 22 1.27 20.54 8.85
N ALA A 23 2.53 20.95 8.97
CA ALA A 23 3.68 20.15 8.54
C ALA A 23 3.78 18.74 9.19
N PRO A 24 3.51 18.52 10.48
CA PRO A 24 3.54 17.17 11.07
C PRO A 24 2.32 16.33 10.74
N ILE A 25 1.20 16.90 10.29
CA ILE A 25 -0.02 16.16 9.95
C ILE A 25 0.10 15.51 8.56
N ILE A 26 0.94 16.04 7.69
CA ILE A 26 1.21 15.53 6.34
C ILE A 26 2.37 14.51 6.35
N GLN A 27 2.96 14.21 7.50
CA GLN A 27 3.94 13.15 7.59
C GLN A 27 3.22 11.82 7.36
N SER A 28 3.02 11.50 6.07
CA SER A 28 2.52 10.20 5.64
C SER A 28 3.40 9.14 6.29
N LYS A 29 2.82 8.35 7.19
CA LYS A 29 3.54 7.23 7.80
C LYS A 29 4.18 6.42 6.68
N THR A 30 5.48 6.22 6.73
CA THR A 30 6.18 5.44 5.72
C THR A 30 5.64 4.02 5.72
N VAL A 31 5.24 3.52 4.56
CA VAL A 31 4.86 2.11 4.39
C VAL A 31 6.10 1.26 4.61
N THR A 32 6.01 0.31 5.52
CA THR A 32 7.09 -0.62 5.83
C THR A 32 6.63 -2.03 5.50
N ILE A 33 7.39 -2.73 4.67
CA ILE A 33 7.24 -4.16 4.45
C ILE A 33 7.81 -4.87 5.67
N ILE A 34 6.95 -5.62 6.35
CA ILE A 34 7.29 -6.38 7.56
C ILE A 34 7.85 -7.75 7.18
N ASP A 35 7.15 -8.44 6.25
CA ASP A 35 7.53 -9.76 5.80
C ASP A 35 7.00 -10.04 4.40
N THR A 36 7.49 -11.11 3.79
CA THR A 36 7.05 -11.57 2.45
C THR A 36 7.08 -13.08 2.38
N HIS A 37 6.06 -13.67 1.75
CA HIS A 37 5.94 -15.10 1.52
C HIS A 37 5.66 -15.39 0.05
N GLN A 38 6.11 -16.53 -0.46
CA GLN A 38 6.00 -16.88 -1.86
C GLN A 38 5.63 -18.36 -2.03
N ALA A 39 4.55 -18.60 -2.77
CA ALA A 39 4.13 -19.95 -3.14
C ALA A 39 3.83 -20.00 -4.65
N GLY A 40 4.78 -20.50 -5.44
CA GLY A 40 4.68 -20.51 -6.90
C GLY A 40 4.52 -19.09 -7.46
N SER A 41 3.46 -18.84 -8.22
CA SER A 41 3.13 -17.51 -8.78
C SER A 41 2.27 -16.63 -7.84
N PHE A 42 2.07 -17.06 -6.60
CA PHE A 42 1.38 -16.30 -5.56
C PHE A 42 2.38 -15.74 -4.56
N GLY A 43 2.41 -14.43 -4.40
CA GLY A 43 3.23 -13.74 -3.41
C GLY A 43 2.37 -13.00 -2.40
N ASP A 44 2.75 -13.06 -1.14
CA ASP A 44 2.14 -12.31 -0.05
C ASP A 44 3.14 -11.28 0.47
N ILE A 45 2.71 -10.03 0.61
CA ILE A 45 3.49 -8.94 1.18
C ILE A 45 2.76 -8.43 2.40
N ILE A 46 3.40 -8.45 3.54
CA ILE A 46 2.83 -7.98 4.80
C ILE A 46 3.39 -6.59 5.09
N VAL A 47 2.49 -5.63 5.28
CA VAL A 47 2.86 -4.22 5.54
C VAL A 47 2.24 -3.70 6.83
N ASN A 48 2.89 -2.72 7.43
CA ASN A 48 2.32 -2.01 8.59
C ASN A 48 1.01 -1.28 8.22
N HIS A 49 0.92 -0.67 7.04
CA HIS A 49 -0.25 0.00 6.47
C HIS A 49 -0.01 0.31 5.00
N LEU A 50 -1.06 0.69 4.28
CA LEU A 50 -1.00 1.34 2.96
C LEU A 50 -1.69 2.70 3.01
N PRO A 51 -1.50 3.58 2.01
CA PRO A 51 -2.30 4.79 1.84
C PRO A 51 -3.80 4.50 1.91
N TRP A 52 -4.57 5.46 2.41
CA TRP A 52 -6.01 5.25 2.64
C TRP A 52 -6.83 5.16 1.36
N THR A 53 -6.48 5.91 0.32
CA THR A 53 -7.20 5.94 -0.96
C THR A 53 -6.74 4.84 -1.90
N ASP A 54 -7.62 4.41 -2.81
CA ASP A 54 -7.27 3.42 -3.84
C ASP A 54 -6.17 3.96 -4.77
N ASP A 55 -6.27 5.22 -5.21
CA ASP A 55 -5.23 5.88 -6.01
C ASP A 55 -3.87 5.90 -5.28
N GLY A 56 -3.89 6.19 -3.98
CA GLY A 56 -2.69 6.17 -3.16
C GLY A 56 -2.06 4.79 -3.05
N LYS A 57 -2.86 3.73 -2.88
CA LYS A 57 -2.39 2.34 -2.84
C LYS A 57 -1.83 1.90 -4.20
N ILE A 58 -2.54 2.20 -5.29
CA ILE A 58 -2.10 1.90 -6.66
C ILE A 58 -0.79 2.61 -6.95
N SER A 59 -0.72 3.91 -6.65
CA SER A 59 0.49 4.71 -6.83
C SER A 59 1.65 4.16 -6.01
N TRP A 60 1.43 3.78 -4.76
CA TRP A 60 2.46 3.17 -3.92
C TRP A 60 3.02 1.89 -4.57
N TRP A 61 2.17 0.97 -4.99
CA TRP A 61 2.58 -0.25 -5.68
C TRP A 61 3.37 0.05 -6.95
N MET A 62 2.85 0.94 -7.80
CA MET A 62 3.50 1.28 -9.07
C MET A 62 4.90 1.89 -8.90
N HIS A 63 5.14 2.63 -7.81
CA HIS A 63 6.45 3.22 -7.51
C HIS A 63 7.43 2.23 -6.87
N HIS A 64 6.96 1.23 -6.12
CA HIS A 64 7.82 0.35 -5.34
C HIS A 64 7.97 -1.06 -5.94
N ARG A 65 7.15 -1.45 -6.93
CA ARG A 65 7.14 -2.82 -7.48
C ARG A 65 8.49 -3.30 -7.99
N ASP A 66 9.29 -2.42 -8.58
CA ASP A 66 10.60 -2.78 -9.15
C ASP A 66 11.61 -3.03 -8.01
N GLU A 67 11.63 -2.19 -6.98
CA GLU A 67 12.42 -2.40 -5.75
C GLU A 67 11.98 -3.68 -5.02
N ILE A 68 10.67 -3.91 -4.90
CA ILE A 68 10.11 -5.13 -4.30
C ILE A 68 10.55 -6.36 -5.08
N SER A 69 10.48 -6.32 -6.40
CA SER A 69 10.91 -7.41 -7.26
C SER A 69 12.40 -7.70 -7.13
N GLU A 70 13.24 -6.68 -7.07
CA GLU A 70 14.68 -6.83 -6.91
C GLU A 70 15.05 -7.43 -5.54
N LYS A 71 14.46 -6.89 -4.47
CA LYS A 71 14.80 -7.24 -3.09
C LYS A 71 14.19 -8.56 -2.63
N TYR A 72 12.90 -8.77 -2.90
CA TYR A 72 12.12 -9.89 -2.36
C TYR A 72 11.80 -10.96 -3.41
N LYS A 73 12.13 -10.73 -4.70
CA LYS A 73 11.81 -11.63 -5.82
C LYS A 73 10.31 -11.86 -6.03
N ILE A 74 9.48 -10.90 -5.60
CA ILE A 74 8.03 -10.87 -5.80
C ILE A 74 7.72 -9.77 -6.84
N PRO A 75 6.90 -10.08 -7.87
CA PRO A 75 6.19 -11.32 -8.14
C PRO A 75 7.06 -12.38 -8.85
N HIS A 76 6.81 -13.65 -8.53
CA HIS A 76 7.29 -14.76 -9.33
C HIS A 76 6.25 -15.08 -10.43
N ARG A 77 6.69 -15.14 -11.68
CA ARG A 77 5.81 -15.41 -12.83
C ARG A 77 5.81 -16.90 -13.15
N ASP A 78 4.63 -17.46 -13.42
CA ASP A 78 4.53 -18.81 -13.98
C ASP A 78 5.00 -18.86 -15.44
N GLU A 79 4.95 -20.06 -16.04
CA GLU A 79 5.34 -20.30 -17.46
C GLU A 79 4.53 -19.48 -18.45
N ASN A 80 3.34 -19.02 -18.08
CA ASN A 80 2.46 -18.17 -18.86
C ASN A 80 2.65 -16.69 -18.58
N GLY A 81 3.56 -16.30 -17.68
CA GLY A 81 3.78 -14.95 -17.23
C GLY A 81 2.73 -14.43 -16.26
N ILE A 82 1.89 -15.33 -15.71
CA ILE A 82 0.84 -15.00 -14.75
C ILE A 82 1.43 -14.92 -13.34
N TYR A 83 0.95 -13.95 -12.58
CA TYR A 83 1.26 -13.85 -11.15
C TYR A 83 0.13 -13.17 -10.38
N HIS A 84 0.13 -13.41 -9.07
CA HIS A 84 -0.73 -12.77 -8.11
C HIS A 84 0.12 -12.28 -6.92
N VAL A 85 -0.13 -11.06 -6.48
CA VAL A 85 0.47 -10.53 -5.25
C VAL A 85 -0.65 -9.99 -4.37
N MET A 86 -0.75 -10.52 -3.17
CA MET A 86 -1.66 -10.01 -2.16
C MET A 86 -0.87 -9.18 -1.15
N ILE A 87 -1.37 -7.97 -0.84
CA ILE A 87 -0.80 -7.13 0.21
C ILE A 87 -1.74 -7.18 1.41
N TRP A 88 -1.19 -7.58 2.55
CA TRP A 88 -1.89 -7.76 3.80
C TRP A 88 -1.50 -6.72 4.83
N SER A 89 -2.44 -6.34 5.67
CA SER A 89 -2.14 -5.58 6.88
C SER A 89 -1.54 -6.51 7.95
N PHE A 90 -0.41 -6.11 8.54
CA PHE A 90 0.16 -6.82 9.68
C PHE A 90 -0.75 -6.77 10.92
N GLY A 91 -1.55 -5.70 11.06
CA GLY A 91 -2.50 -5.54 12.15
C GLY A 91 -1.86 -5.70 13.53
N ASP A 92 -2.40 -6.63 14.32
CA ASP A 92 -1.91 -6.94 15.68
C ASP A 92 -0.70 -7.91 15.68
N GLY A 93 -0.13 -8.22 14.52
CA GLY A 93 1.04 -9.08 14.41
C GLY A 93 0.73 -10.56 14.20
N TYR A 94 1.82 -11.35 14.25
CA TYR A 94 1.72 -12.80 14.13
C TYR A 94 1.08 -13.42 15.37
N LYS A 95 0.24 -14.43 15.11
CA LYS A 95 -0.52 -15.21 16.11
C LYS A 95 -0.30 -16.70 15.88
N GLU A 96 -0.58 -17.48 16.88
CA GLU A 96 -0.65 -18.93 16.77
C GLU A 96 -1.86 -19.34 15.91
N GLU A 97 -1.75 -20.48 15.26
CA GLU A 97 -2.87 -21.10 14.57
C GLU A 97 -3.91 -21.56 15.60
N ASP A 98 -5.15 -21.15 15.38
CA ASP A 98 -6.29 -21.50 16.24
C ASP A 98 -7.52 -21.79 15.36
N ASP A 99 -8.70 -21.85 15.96
CA ASP A 99 -9.98 -22.12 15.28
C ASP A 99 -10.54 -20.92 14.47
N LYS A 100 -9.81 -19.79 14.44
CA LYS A 100 -10.20 -18.60 13.69
C LYS A 100 -9.71 -18.66 12.24
N ASP A 101 -10.46 -18.00 11.37
CA ASP A 101 -10.09 -17.87 9.96
C ASP A 101 -8.93 -16.89 9.77
N ARG A 102 -7.68 -17.40 9.96
CA ARG A 102 -6.45 -16.67 9.76
C ARG A 102 -5.69 -17.13 8.53
N LEU A 103 -4.81 -16.27 8.03
CA LEU A 103 -3.82 -16.62 7.01
C LEU A 103 -2.54 -17.09 7.72
N CYS A 104 -2.19 -18.36 7.53
CA CYS A 104 -0.99 -18.96 8.11
C CYS A 104 0.04 -19.25 7.03
N PHE A 105 1.31 -18.98 7.30
CA PHE A 105 2.42 -19.12 6.37
C PHE A 105 3.21 -20.40 6.65
N GLU A 106 3.15 -21.35 5.72
CA GLU A 106 3.78 -22.68 5.86
C GLU A 106 5.31 -22.64 5.78
N ASP A 107 5.88 -21.60 5.20
CA ASP A 107 7.32 -21.36 5.11
C ASP A 107 7.93 -20.85 6.42
N MET A 108 7.11 -20.46 7.39
CA MET A 108 7.53 -20.06 8.73
C MET A 108 7.63 -21.29 9.67
N THR A 109 8.74 -21.40 10.38
CA THR A 109 8.94 -22.43 11.42
C THR A 109 8.47 -22.01 12.80
N ALA A 110 8.12 -20.75 12.98
CA ALA A 110 7.64 -20.20 14.25
C ALA A 110 6.22 -20.69 14.56
N THR A 111 5.90 -20.85 15.86
CA THR A 111 4.53 -21.17 16.29
C THR A 111 3.55 -20.06 15.96
N GLN A 112 3.98 -18.80 16.10
CA GLN A 112 3.23 -17.62 15.71
C GLN A 112 3.53 -17.31 14.22
N ARG A 113 2.72 -17.87 13.33
CA ARG A 113 2.90 -17.79 11.88
C ARG A 113 1.64 -17.34 11.11
N CYS A 114 0.61 -16.91 11.82
CA CYS A 114 -0.67 -16.53 11.23
C CYS A 114 -0.96 -15.06 11.46
N ILE A 115 -1.59 -14.40 10.49
CA ILE A 115 -2.11 -13.04 10.61
C ILE A 115 -3.62 -13.01 10.39
N GLU A 116 -4.28 -11.93 10.84
CA GLU A 116 -5.68 -11.70 10.49
C GLU A 116 -5.81 -11.44 8.97
N LYS A 117 -6.84 -12.02 8.33
CA LYS A 117 -7.10 -11.86 6.88
C LYS A 117 -7.61 -10.45 6.56
N ASN A 118 -6.75 -9.47 6.65
CA ASN A 118 -7.04 -8.09 6.28
C ASN A 118 -6.30 -7.72 4.98
N ALA A 119 -6.91 -8.08 3.84
CA ALA A 119 -6.39 -7.79 2.51
C ALA A 119 -6.53 -6.30 2.18
N LEU A 120 -5.43 -5.67 1.79
CA LEU A 120 -5.37 -4.26 1.44
C LEU A 120 -5.38 -4.03 -0.08
N LEU A 121 -4.73 -4.93 -0.84
CA LEU A 121 -4.58 -4.81 -2.28
C LEU A 121 -4.31 -6.20 -2.88
N LEU A 122 -4.97 -6.52 -3.98
CA LEU A 122 -4.64 -7.66 -4.82
C LEU A 122 -4.13 -7.17 -6.17
N ILE A 123 -2.95 -7.58 -6.54
CA ILE A 123 -2.34 -7.31 -7.83
C ILE A 123 -2.30 -8.61 -8.62
N SER A 124 -2.83 -8.61 -9.83
CA SER A 124 -2.81 -9.76 -10.72
C SER A 124 -2.40 -9.35 -12.14
N SER A 125 -1.62 -10.21 -12.78
CA SER A 125 -1.23 -10.03 -14.16
C SER A 125 -1.54 -11.28 -14.96
N SER A 126 -2.14 -11.11 -16.13
CA SER A 126 -2.42 -12.19 -17.07
C SER A 126 -2.35 -11.69 -18.50
N ARG A 127 -2.15 -12.62 -19.47
CA ARG A 127 -2.07 -12.27 -20.91
C ARG A 127 -3.30 -11.55 -21.42
N ASN A 128 -4.48 -11.97 -20.98
CA ASN A 128 -5.75 -11.47 -21.53
C ASN A 128 -6.24 -10.19 -20.83
N ARG A 129 -5.95 -10.02 -19.54
CA ARG A 129 -6.45 -8.90 -18.73
C ARG A 129 -5.41 -7.82 -18.48
N GLY A 130 -4.12 -8.12 -18.76
CA GLY A 130 -3.02 -7.23 -18.40
C GLY A 130 -2.81 -7.18 -16.89
N LEU A 131 -2.32 -6.05 -16.41
CA LEU A 131 -2.15 -5.77 -14.98
C LEU A 131 -3.45 -5.21 -14.41
N VAL A 132 -4.02 -5.92 -13.45
CA VAL A 132 -5.23 -5.51 -12.72
C VAL A 132 -4.90 -5.40 -11.24
N ILE A 133 -5.37 -4.34 -10.61
CA ILE A 133 -5.24 -4.09 -9.19
C ILE A 133 -6.64 -3.99 -8.58
N GLU A 134 -6.89 -4.74 -7.51
CA GLU A 134 -8.16 -4.74 -6.80
C GLU A 134 -8.00 -4.18 -5.39
N SER A 135 -8.88 -3.25 -5.03
CA SER A 135 -8.92 -2.60 -3.72
C SER A 135 -10.37 -2.36 -3.30
N ARG A 136 -10.73 -2.78 -2.10
CA ARG A 136 -12.07 -2.55 -1.51
C ARG A 136 -13.26 -2.92 -2.42
N GLY A 137 -13.13 -3.99 -3.20
CA GLY A 137 -14.16 -4.44 -4.13
C GLY A 137 -14.25 -3.63 -5.42
N ALA A 138 -13.32 -2.71 -5.67
CA ALA A 138 -13.14 -2.06 -6.96
C ALA A 138 -11.93 -2.64 -7.68
N SER A 139 -12.02 -2.80 -9.00
CA SER A 139 -10.95 -3.32 -9.85
C SER A 139 -10.49 -2.21 -10.80
N TYR A 140 -9.18 -2.11 -10.99
CA TYR A 140 -8.52 -1.12 -11.83
C TYR A 140 -7.58 -1.82 -12.81
N ARG A 141 -7.71 -1.54 -14.10
CA ARG A 141 -6.72 -1.93 -15.10
C ARG A 141 -5.64 -0.87 -15.17
N ILE A 142 -4.39 -1.30 -15.18
CA ILE A 142 -3.25 -0.42 -15.38
C ILE A 142 -2.91 -0.41 -16.86
N GLU A 143 -3.00 0.73 -17.48
CA GLU A 143 -2.72 0.96 -18.89
C GLU A 143 -1.20 1.07 -19.13
N ALA A 144 -0.77 1.03 -20.38
CA ALA A 144 0.65 1.08 -20.75
C ALA A 144 1.36 2.39 -20.33
N ASP A 145 0.62 3.48 -20.21
CA ASP A 145 1.10 4.77 -19.71
C ASP A 145 1.16 4.86 -18.18
N GLY A 146 0.75 3.79 -17.47
CA GLY A 146 0.70 3.72 -16.01
C GLY A 146 -0.58 4.28 -15.39
N SER A 147 -1.51 4.78 -16.18
CA SER A 147 -2.81 5.25 -15.69
C SER A 147 -3.69 4.09 -15.22
N ALA A 148 -4.56 4.33 -14.24
CA ALA A 148 -5.48 3.34 -13.70
C ALA A 148 -6.90 3.62 -14.19
N THR A 149 -7.47 2.69 -14.95
CA THR A 149 -8.86 2.74 -15.42
C THR A 149 -9.73 1.83 -14.56
N ARG A 150 -10.73 2.40 -13.89
CA ARG A 150 -11.67 1.60 -13.10
C ARG A 150 -12.52 0.70 -13.99
N LEU A 151 -12.52 -0.58 -13.72
CA LEU A 151 -13.37 -1.55 -14.39
C LEU A 151 -14.79 -1.48 -13.81
N ARG A 152 -15.79 -1.55 -14.69
CA ARG A 152 -17.18 -1.72 -14.25
C ARG A 152 -17.37 -3.17 -13.82
N ASN A 153 -17.92 -3.38 -12.64
CA ASN A 153 -18.38 -4.72 -12.25
C ASN A 153 -19.54 -5.09 -13.19
N LEU A 154 -19.34 -6.14 -13.98
CA LEU A 154 -20.38 -6.74 -14.80
C LEU A 154 -21.28 -7.61 -13.91
#